data_68b03960aab8906163e85c6e757bebb6
#
_entry.id   68b03960aab8906163e85c6e757bebb6
#
_cell.length_a   1.000
_cell.length_b   1.000
_cell.length_c   1.000
_cell.angle_alpha   90.00
_cell.angle_beta   90.00
_cell.angle_gamma   90.00
#
_symmetry.space_group_name_H-M   'P 1'
#
loop_
_entity.id
_entity.type
_entity.pdbx_description
1 polymer ?
#
loop_
_entity_poly.entity_id
_entity_poly.type
_entity_poly.pdbx_seq_one_letter_code
_entity_poly.pdbx_strand_id
1 'polypeptide(L)'
;LLASVTDDQRISTLNGPPTPDDLDDLLRKVWKEPGFFLAHPDAIAAFGRECTRRGVPPPTVSLFGSQFITWRGIPLIPSNKIPVEDGKTKILLLRVGEKRQGIVGLFQPGLAGEQSPGLSVRFMGINRNAIASYLISLYCSLAVLTDDALAVLDDVEVDKYHDCPVNYK
;
A
#
# COMPACT_ATOMS: atom_id res chain seq x y z
N LEU A 1 -0.19 9.39 -5.45
CA LEU A 1 -0.99 9.12 -4.25
C LEU A 1 -0.55 9.97 -3.06
N LEU A 2 0.69 9.88 -2.58
CA LEU A 2 1.15 10.59 -1.37
C LEU A 2 1.04 12.13 -1.49
N ALA A 3 1.17 12.68 -2.68
CA ALA A 3 1.01 14.12 -2.93
C ALA A 3 -0.45 14.59 -2.86
N SER A 4 -1.41 13.67 -2.91
CA SER A 4 -2.85 13.98 -2.83
C SER A 4 -3.41 13.83 -1.41
N VAL A 5 -2.56 13.51 -0.43
CA VAL A 5 -2.98 13.34 0.98
C VAL A 5 -2.97 14.71 1.67
N THR A 6 -4.12 15.10 2.21
CA THR A 6 -4.23 16.30 3.05
C THR A 6 -3.63 16.07 4.43
N ASP A 7 -3.27 17.13 5.14
CA ASP A 7 -2.71 17.01 6.50
C ASP A 7 -3.70 16.35 7.46
N ASP A 8 -4.99 16.58 7.28
CA ASP A 8 -6.05 15.93 8.08
C ASP A 8 -6.11 14.41 7.90
N GLN A 9 -5.59 13.88 6.79
CA GLN A 9 -5.54 12.45 6.50
C GLN A 9 -4.21 11.80 6.89
N ARG A 10 -3.31 12.54 7.54
CA ARG A 10 -2.03 12.06 8.04
C ARG A 10 -2.09 11.80 9.54
N ILE A 11 -1.45 10.73 9.97
CA ILE A 11 -1.23 10.36 11.36
C ILE A 11 0.24 9.99 11.49
N SER A 12 0.87 10.24 12.63
CA SER A 12 2.24 9.81 12.91
C SER A 12 2.28 8.89 14.12
N THR A 13 3.09 7.85 14.05
CA THR A 13 3.39 6.95 15.19
C THR A 13 4.29 7.60 16.23
N LEU A 14 4.72 8.85 16.03
CA LEU A 14 5.73 9.52 16.87
C LEU A 14 7.04 8.72 16.99
N ASN A 15 7.48 8.11 15.90
CA ASN A 15 8.67 7.26 15.79
C ASN A 15 8.59 5.97 16.63
N GLY A 16 7.48 5.27 16.56
CA GLY A 16 7.26 3.97 17.17
C GLY A 16 6.83 2.89 16.17
N PRO A 17 6.76 1.63 16.62
CA PRO A 17 6.19 0.56 15.80
C PRO A 17 4.69 0.81 15.57
N PRO A 18 4.11 0.32 14.47
CA PRO A 18 2.69 0.51 14.18
C PRO A 18 1.85 -0.29 15.18
N THR A 19 0.95 0.40 15.89
CA THR A 19 0.10 -0.20 16.90
C THR A 19 -1.31 -0.48 16.38
N PRO A 20 -2.09 -1.35 17.03
CA PRO A 20 -3.52 -1.50 16.77
C PRO A 20 -4.31 -0.20 16.82
N ASP A 21 -3.96 0.68 17.77
CA ASP A 21 -4.63 1.99 17.92
C ASP A 21 -4.37 2.90 16.73
N ASP A 22 -3.14 2.90 16.17
CA ASP A 22 -2.79 3.67 14.97
C ASP A 22 -3.58 3.21 13.75
N LEU A 23 -3.78 1.89 13.59
CA LEU A 23 -4.58 1.36 12.51
C LEU A 23 -6.08 1.65 12.70
N ASP A 24 -6.58 1.63 13.93
CA ASP A 24 -7.94 2.04 14.24
C ASP A 24 -8.15 3.54 13.96
N ASP A 25 -7.15 4.39 14.22
CA ASP A 25 -7.20 5.80 13.87
C ASP A 25 -7.19 6.04 12.34
N LEU A 26 -6.43 5.26 11.57
CA LEU A 26 -6.53 5.28 10.11
C LEU A 26 -7.95 4.91 9.64
N LEU A 27 -8.57 3.90 10.26
CA LEU A 27 -9.95 3.50 9.92
C LEU A 27 -10.95 4.62 10.19
N ARG A 28 -10.73 5.43 11.22
CA ARG A 28 -11.59 6.60 11.49
C ARG A 28 -11.47 7.67 10.39
N LYS A 29 -10.29 7.81 9.78
CA LYS A 29 -10.07 8.76 8.67
C LYS A 29 -10.73 8.29 7.37
N VAL A 30 -10.66 6.99 7.07
CA VAL A 30 -11.27 6.37 5.89
C VAL A 30 -12.46 5.50 6.33
N TRP A 31 -13.48 6.12 6.91
CA TRP A 31 -14.60 5.42 7.55
C TRP A 31 -15.59 4.77 6.58
N LYS A 32 -15.70 5.30 5.35
CA LYS A 32 -16.59 4.75 4.32
C LYS A 32 -15.91 3.60 3.60
N GLU A 33 -16.32 2.37 3.86
CA GLU A 33 -15.93 1.18 3.10
C GLU A 33 -14.42 1.11 2.74
N PRO A 34 -13.51 1.14 3.71
CA PRO A 34 -12.08 1.01 3.45
C PRO A 34 -11.80 -0.32 2.75
N GLY A 35 -10.92 -0.30 1.75
CA GLY A 35 -10.63 -1.48 0.93
C GLY A 35 -9.50 -2.33 1.49
N PHE A 36 -8.32 -1.76 1.68
CA PHE A 36 -7.15 -2.46 2.18
C PHE A 36 -6.08 -1.50 2.72
N PHE A 37 -5.26 -2.03 3.62
CA PHE A 37 -4.01 -1.38 4.00
C PHE A 37 -2.91 -1.78 3.00
N LEU A 38 -2.09 -0.83 2.61
CA LEU A 38 -0.91 -1.04 1.79
C LEU A 38 0.32 -0.65 2.59
N ALA A 39 1.26 -1.58 2.79
CA ALA A 39 2.42 -1.36 3.64
C ALA A 39 3.66 -2.11 3.13
N HIS A 40 4.86 -1.66 3.55
CA HIS A 40 6.07 -2.45 3.34
C HIS A 40 5.99 -3.75 4.15
N PRO A 41 6.54 -4.89 3.65
CA PRO A 41 6.54 -6.17 4.40
C PRO A 41 7.07 -6.04 5.83
N ASP A 42 8.10 -5.23 6.05
CA ASP A 42 8.70 -5.01 7.37
C ASP A 42 7.73 -4.30 8.34
N ALA A 43 6.91 -3.37 7.83
CA ALA A 43 5.88 -2.72 8.63
C ALA A 43 4.76 -3.69 9.03
N ILE A 44 4.39 -4.60 8.11
CA ILE A 44 3.40 -5.65 8.42
C ILE A 44 3.95 -6.61 9.48
N ALA A 45 5.22 -6.98 9.38
CA ALA A 45 5.89 -7.80 10.40
C ALA A 45 5.98 -7.07 11.76
N ALA A 46 6.30 -5.77 11.75
CA ALA A 46 6.32 -4.94 12.96
C ALA A 46 4.94 -4.87 13.62
N PHE A 47 3.89 -4.66 12.83
CA PHE A 47 2.50 -4.67 13.31
C PHE A 47 2.11 -6.02 13.91
N GLY A 48 2.44 -7.12 13.23
CA GLY A 48 2.15 -8.47 13.74
C GLY A 48 2.84 -8.76 15.08
N ARG A 49 4.08 -8.30 15.26
CA ARG A 49 4.81 -8.42 16.53
C ARG A 49 4.15 -7.59 17.63
N GLU A 50 3.77 -6.36 17.32
CA GLU A 50 3.12 -5.49 18.31
C GLU A 50 1.77 -6.05 18.75
N CYS A 51 0.98 -6.59 17.82
CA CYS A 51 -0.26 -7.30 18.14
C CYS A 51 -0.02 -8.51 19.04
N THR A 52 1.03 -9.30 18.76
CA THR A 52 1.39 -10.47 19.58
C THR A 52 1.82 -10.05 20.97
N ARG A 53 2.61 -8.98 21.13
CA ARG A 53 3.00 -8.42 22.42
C ARG A 53 1.78 -8.02 23.26
N ARG A 54 0.76 -7.48 22.65
CA ARG A 54 -0.48 -7.06 23.31
C ARG A 54 -1.47 -8.21 23.54
N GLY A 55 -1.14 -9.43 23.10
CA GLY A 55 -2.01 -10.60 23.24
C GLY A 55 -3.24 -10.58 22.30
N VAL A 56 -3.20 -9.79 21.25
CA VAL A 56 -4.26 -9.67 20.23
C VAL A 56 -3.71 -10.06 18.86
N PRO A 57 -3.45 -11.35 18.59
CA PRO A 57 -2.92 -11.76 17.30
C PRO A 57 -3.91 -11.43 16.20
N PRO A 58 -3.45 -10.77 15.10
CA PRO A 58 -4.33 -10.38 14.02
C PRO A 58 -4.82 -11.62 13.25
N PRO A 59 -6.09 -11.67 12.87
CA PRO A 59 -6.60 -12.75 12.03
C PRO A 59 -5.99 -12.67 10.62
N THR A 60 -6.09 -13.79 9.89
CA THR A 60 -5.64 -13.88 8.50
C THR A 60 -6.81 -14.15 7.56
N VAL A 61 -6.68 -13.70 6.32
CA VAL A 61 -7.63 -14.00 5.24
C VAL A 61 -6.87 -14.53 4.03
N SER A 62 -7.49 -15.46 3.31
CA SER A 62 -6.95 -15.97 2.04
C SER A 62 -7.50 -15.14 0.89
N LEU A 63 -6.63 -14.41 0.19
CA LEU A 63 -6.95 -13.64 -1.00
C LEU A 63 -5.94 -13.97 -2.10
N PHE A 64 -6.43 -14.13 -3.33
CA PHE A 64 -5.58 -14.44 -4.49
C PHE A 64 -4.63 -15.64 -4.29
N GLY A 65 -5.05 -16.64 -3.48
CA GLY A 65 -4.23 -17.83 -3.18
C GLY A 65 -3.13 -17.61 -2.14
N SER A 66 -3.04 -16.44 -1.53
CA SER A 66 -2.08 -16.10 -0.48
C SER A 66 -2.77 -15.70 0.83
N GLN A 67 -2.08 -15.94 1.95
CA GLN A 67 -2.57 -15.53 3.27
C GLN A 67 -2.10 -14.12 3.59
N PHE A 68 -3.04 -13.26 4.00
CA PHE A 68 -2.76 -11.89 4.43
C PHE A 68 -3.23 -11.67 5.86
N ILE A 69 -2.43 -10.96 6.64
CA ILE A 69 -2.86 -10.45 7.95
C ILE A 69 -3.99 -9.44 7.72
N THR A 70 -5.00 -9.46 8.59
CA THR A 70 -6.08 -8.47 8.56
C THR A 70 -6.18 -7.71 9.87
N TRP A 71 -6.62 -6.47 9.77
CA TRP A 71 -7.03 -5.70 10.94
C TRP A 71 -8.48 -5.23 10.75
N ARG A 72 -9.34 -5.53 11.73
CA ARG A 72 -10.80 -5.28 11.65
C ARG A 72 -11.45 -5.81 10.36
N GLY A 73 -10.96 -6.95 9.83
CA GLY A 73 -11.46 -7.55 8.59
C GLY A 73 -10.89 -6.94 7.31
N ILE A 74 -10.01 -5.94 7.41
CA ILE A 74 -9.38 -5.29 6.27
C ILE A 74 -7.97 -5.85 6.08
N PRO A 75 -7.62 -6.35 4.87
CA PRO A 75 -6.34 -6.98 4.64
C PRO A 75 -5.19 -5.96 4.59
N LEU A 76 -4.02 -6.37 5.12
CA LEU A 76 -2.75 -5.68 4.95
C LEU A 76 -2.02 -6.28 3.75
N ILE A 77 -1.94 -5.53 2.66
CA ILE A 77 -1.31 -5.98 1.41
C ILE A 77 0.15 -5.51 1.39
N PRO A 78 1.12 -6.43 1.23
CA PRO A 78 2.53 -6.06 1.17
C PRO A 78 2.89 -5.41 -0.16
N SER A 79 3.71 -4.37 -0.11
CA SER A 79 4.30 -3.73 -1.28
C SER A 79 5.72 -3.25 -1.00
N ASN A 80 6.67 -3.79 -1.74
CA ASN A 80 8.08 -3.36 -1.69
C ASN A 80 8.33 -2.03 -2.43
N LYS A 81 7.29 -1.39 -2.96
CA LYS A 81 7.36 -0.08 -3.61
C LYS A 81 7.18 1.09 -2.64
N ILE A 82 6.77 0.80 -1.40
CA ILE A 82 6.77 1.79 -0.33
C ILE A 82 8.20 1.86 0.21
N PRO A 83 8.86 3.02 0.17
CA PRO A 83 10.25 3.12 0.62
C PRO A 83 10.37 2.91 2.13
N VAL A 84 11.49 2.35 2.53
CA VAL A 84 11.97 2.35 3.92
C VAL A 84 13.21 3.25 3.94
N GLU A 85 13.15 4.34 4.70
CA GLU A 85 14.20 5.33 4.83
C GLU A 85 14.55 5.50 6.31
N ASP A 86 15.81 5.34 6.67
CA ASP A 86 16.30 5.42 8.05
C ASP A 86 15.49 4.56 9.05
N GLY A 87 15.12 3.34 8.65
CA GLY A 87 14.32 2.43 9.47
C GLY A 87 12.86 2.82 9.63
N LYS A 88 12.38 3.79 8.85
CA LYS A 88 11.00 4.27 8.86
C LYS A 88 10.32 4.05 7.53
N THR A 89 9.03 3.80 7.59
CA THR A 89 8.18 3.63 6.41
C THR A 89 6.79 4.20 6.66
N LYS A 90 5.86 3.90 5.77
CA LYS A 90 4.47 4.38 5.84
C LYS A 90 3.50 3.23 5.68
N ILE A 91 2.33 3.35 6.30
CA ILE A 91 1.18 2.49 6.04
C ILE A 91 0.08 3.36 5.46
N LEU A 92 -0.49 2.92 4.35
CA LEU A 92 -1.59 3.62 3.68
C LEU A 92 -2.87 2.82 3.86
N LEU A 93 -3.98 3.49 4.16
CA LEU A 93 -5.32 2.91 4.08
C LEU A 93 -6.04 3.49 2.88
N LEU A 94 -6.54 2.62 2.02
CA LEU A 94 -7.07 2.97 0.72
C LEU A 94 -8.53 2.51 0.58
N ARG A 95 -9.38 3.40 0.08
CA ARG A 95 -10.68 3.07 -0.50
C ARG A 95 -10.56 3.07 -2.01
N VAL A 96 -11.01 2.01 -2.67
CA VAL A 96 -10.87 1.85 -4.11
C VAL A 96 -12.23 1.70 -4.80
N GLY A 97 -12.30 2.15 -6.04
CA GLY A 97 -13.47 2.04 -6.90
C GLY A 97 -14.24 3.35 -7.09
N GLU A 98 -14.72 3.55 -8.31
CA GLU A 98 -15.45 4.76 -8.71
C GLU A 98 -16.76 4.92 -7.95
N LYS A 99 -17.55 3.84 -7.84
CA LYS A 99 -18.84 3.86 -7.13
C LYS A 99 -18.72 4.24 -5.64
N ARG A 100 -17.57 3.97 -5.04
CA ARG A 100 -17.25 4.29 -3.65
C ARG A 100 -16.57 5.64 -3.50
N GLN A 101 -16.43 6.39 -4.60
CA GLN A 101 -15.67 7.64 -4.64
C GLN A 101 -14.25 7.47 -4.08
N GLY A 102 -13.64 6.34 -4.38
CA GLY A 102 -12.32 5.96 -3.91
C GLY A 102 -11.22 6.32 -4.91
N ILE A 103 -10.14 5.56 -4.87
CA ILE A 103 -9.03 5.66 -5.81
C ILE A 103 -9.37 4.85 -7.05
N VAL A 104 -9.17 5.44 -8.23
CA VAL A 104 -9.40 4.82 -9.53
C VAL A 104 -8.15 4.84 -10.39
N GLY A 105 -7.92 3.77 -11.14
CA GLY A 105 -6.87 3.68 -12.16
C GLY A 105 -7.37 4.30 -13.46
N LEU A 106 -6.55 5.15 -14.06
CA LEU A 106 -6.79 5.78 -15.35
C LEU A 106 -5.80 5.21 -16.37
N PHE A 107 -6.31 4.83 -17.54
CA PHE A 107 -5.51 4.33 -18.64
C PHE A 107 -5.85 5.14 -19.90
N GLN A 108 -4.84 5.47 -20.69
CA GLN A 108 -5.03 6.18 -21.95
C GLN A 108 -5.32 5.17 -23.10
N PRO A 109 -6.54 5.09 -23.61
CA PRO A 109 -6.84 4.25 -24.77
C PRO A 109 -6.44 4.92 -26.08
N GLY A 110 -6.49 4.16 -27.20
CA GLY A 110 -6.28 4.67 -28.55
C GLY A 110 -4.81 4.83 -28.94
N LEU A 111 -3.91 4.06 -28.33
CA LEU A 111 -2.48 4.08 -28.65
C LEU A 111 -2.18 3.27 -29.90
N ALA A 112 -1.20 3.72 -30.71
CA ALA A 112 -0.70 2.93 -31.83
C ALA A 112 -0.07 1.63 -31.33
N GLY A 113 -0.53 0.47 -31.87
CA GLY A 113 -0.08 -0.85 -31.40
C GLY A 113 -0.61 -1.24 -30.02
N GLU A 114 -1.80 -0.75 -29.67
CA GLU A 114 -2.46 -1.06 -28.40
C GLU A 114 -2.78 -2.56 -28.29
N GLN A 115 -2.38 -3.17 -27.17
CA GLN A 115 -2.66 -4.56 -26.82
C GLN A 115 -3.72 -4.67 -25.71
N SER A 116 -3.75 -3.68 -24.84
CA SER A 116 -4.78 -3.49 -23.80
C SER A 116 -4.84 -2.00 -23.46
N PRO A 117 -5.92 -1.50 -22.83
CA PRO A 117 -6.02 -0.08 -22.49
C PRO A 117 -4.77 0.46 -21.79
N GLY A 118 -4.15 1.46 -22.38
CA GLY A 118 -2.92 2.07 -21.90
C GLY A 118 -1.62 1.35 -22.22
N LEU A 119 -1.65 0.11 -22.73
CA LEU A 119 -0.46 -0.67 -23.10
C LEU A 119 -0.29 -0.73 -24.61
N SER A 120 0.82 -0.21 -25.09
CA SER A 120 1.22 -0.24 -26.50
C SER A 120 2.50 -1.06 -26.68
N VAL A 121 2.51 -1.91 -27.71
CA VAL A 121 3.67 -2.68 -28.15
C VAL A 121 3.91 -2.40 -29.62
N ARG A 122 5.04 -1.78 -29.93
CA ARG A 122 5.40 -1.42 -31.31
C ARG A 122 6.71 -2.10 -31.71
N PHE A 123 6.70 -2.75 -32.87
CA PHE A 123 7.91 -3.27 -33.50
C PHE A 123 8.77 -2.12 -34.03
N MET A 124 10.05 -2.08 -33.62
CA MET A 124 10.98 -1.01 -33.97
C MET A 124 11.98 -1.39 -35.07
N GLY A 125 12.02 -2.65 -35.42
CA GLY A 125 12.90 -3.16 -36.48
C GLY A 125 13.79 -4.33 -36.04
N ILE A 126 14.57 -4.82 -37.01
CA ILE A 126 15.57 -5.88 -36.79
C ILE A 126 16.94 -5.29 -37.11
N ASN A 127 17.89 -5.47 -36.24
CA ASN A 127 19.27 -5.02 -36.43
C ASN A 127 20.09 -6.00 -37.30
N ARG A 128 21.35 -5.64 -37.64
CA ARG A 128 22.26 -6.47 -38.45
C ARG A 128 22.59 -7.82 -37.85
N ASN A 129 22.39 -8.01 -36.51
CA ASN A 129 22.60 -9.26 -35.80
C ASN A 129 21.31 -10.09 -35.65
N ALA A 130 20.30 -9.81 -36.46
CA ALA A 130 18.98 -10.46 -36.43
C ALA A 130 18.23 -10.32 -35.06
N ILE A 131 18.54 -9.27 -34.31
CA ILE A 131 17.84 -8.97 -33.04
C ILE A 131 16.62 -8.07 -33.34
N ALA A 132 15.43 -8.54 -33.02
CA ALA A 132 14.18 -7.78 -33.09
C ALA A 132 14.02 -6.88 -31.86
N SER A 133 13.71 -5.60 -32.11
CA SER A 133 13.49 -4.61 -31.04
C SER A 133 12.00 -4.22 -30.99
N TYR A 134 11.47 -4.15 -29.78
CA TYR A 134 10.11 -3.71 -29.50
C TYR A 134 10.12 -2.55 -28.50
N LEU A 135 9.27 -1.56 -28.74
CA LEU A 135 8.98 -0.49 -27.78
C LEU A 135 7.68 -0.84 -27.05
N ILE A 136 7.80 -1.03 -25.74
CA ILE A 136 6.65 -1.26 -24.85
C ILE A 136 6.41 0.03 -24.06
N SER A 137 5.21 0.59 -24.17
CA SER A 137 4.82 1.82 -23.47
C SER A 137 3.55 1.58 -22.67
N LEU A 138 3.54 2.02 -21.42
CA LEU A 138 2.37 1.99 -20.54
C LEU A 138 2.01 3.41 -20.11
N TYR A 139 0.77 3.81 -20.40
CA TYR A 139 0.23 5.11 -20.01
C TYR A 139 -0.90 4.90 -19.00
N CYS A 140 -0.55 5.04 -17.74
CA CYS A 140 -1.49 4.89 -16.63
C CYS A 140 -1.26 5.98 -15.58
N SER A 141 -2.32 6.30 -14.86
CA SER A 141 -2.30 7.23 -13.72
C SER A 141 -3.29 6.76 -12.66
N LEU A 142 -3.27 7.43 -11.51
CA LEU A 142 -4.23 7.20 -10.42
C LEU A 142 -4.90 8.53 -10.10
N ALA A 143 -6.22 8.49 -9.93
CA ALA A 143 -7.00 9.61 -9.42
C ALA A 143 -7.60 9.26 -8.06
N VAL A 144 -7.49 10.18 -7.12
CA VAL A 144 -8.17 10.15 -5.82
C VAL A 144 -9.41 11.02 -5.97
N LEU A 145 -10.60 10.43 -5.86
CA LEU A 145 -11.85 11.12 -6.13
C LEU A 145 -12.31 12.00 -4.97
N THR A 146 -11.96 11.61 -3.73
CA THR A 146 -12.27 12.38 -2.52
C THR A 146 -11.12 12.27 -1.53
N ASP A 147 -10.92 13.30 -0.71
CA ASP A 147 -9.82 13.34 0.26
C ASP A 147 -9.90 12.21 1.28
N ASP A 148 -11.10 11.82 1.70
CA ASP A 148 -11.36 10.74 2.64
C ASP A 148 -11.18 9.32 2.05
N ALA A 149 -10.72 9.20 0.81
CA ALA A 149 -10.43 7.92 0.17
C ALA A 149 -9.05 7.35 0.51
N LEU A 150 -8.19 8.14 1.13
CA LEU A 150 -6.80 7.80 1.41
C LEU A 150 -6.39 8.40 2.76
N ALA A 151 -5.81 7.58 3.64
CA ALA A 151 -5.13 8.03 4.85
C ALA A 151 -3.75 7.41 4.97
N VAL A 152 -2.83 8.09 5.63
CA VAL A 152 -1.43 7.68 5.74
C VAL A 152 -0.99 7.73 7.19
N LEU A 153 -0.38 6.65 7.65
CA LEU A 153 0.39 6.59 8.88
C LEU A 153 1.86 6.81 8.52
N ASP A 154 2.40 7.92 8.95
CA ASP A 154 3.79 8.31 8.74
C ASP A 154 4.68 7.83 9.91
N ASP A 155 6.00 7.86 9.72
CA ASP A 155 7.05 7.58 10.72
C ASP A 155 6.99 6.19 11.36
N VAL A 156 6.45 5.21 10.66
CA VAL A 156 6.34 3.82 11.13
C VAL A 156 7.73 3.20 11.26
N GLU A 157 8.16 2.94 12.48
CA GLU A 157 9.47 2.34 12.77
C GLU A 157 9.44 0.82 12.56
N VAL A 158 10.42 0.29 11.82
CA VAL A 158 10.49 -1.14 11.47
C VAL A 158 11.73 -1.84 12.03
N ASP A 159 12.78 -1.12 12.41
CA ASP A 159 14.10 -1.67 12.74
C ASP A 159 14.25 -2.20 14.16
N LYS A 160 13.39 -1.82 15.11
CA LYS A 160 13.52 -2.23 16.51
C LYS A 160 12.96 -3.63 16.77
N TYR A 161 13.63 -4.63 16.23
CA TYR A 161 13.24 -6.04 16.38
C TYR A 161 13.53 -6.63 17.75
N HIS A 162 14.42 -6.02 18.55
CA HIS A 162 15.08 -6.67 19.68
C HIS A 162 14.75 -6.10 21.05
N ASP A 163 13.93 -5.06 21.14
CA ASP A 163 13.47 -4.57 22.42
C ASP A 163 12.43 -5.53 23.00
N CYS A 164 12.91 -6.64 23.55
CA CYS A 164 12.15 -7.35 24.55
C CYS A 164 11.84 -6.34 25.67
N PRO A 165 10.58 -6.17 26.08
CA PRO A 165 10.27 -5.39 27.25
C PRO A 165 11.05 -6.01 28.42
N VAL A 166 11.83 -5.19 29.14
CA VAL A 166 12.73 -5.58 30.23
C VAL A 166 11.99 -6.24 31.41
N ASN A 167 10.70 -6.50 31.28
CA ASN A 167 9.79 -6.94 32.35
C ASN A 167 9.13 -8.30 32.15
N TYR A 168 9.78 -9.25 31.44
CA TYR A 168 9.46 -10.65 31.63
C TYR A 168 10.47 -11.24 32.62
N LYS A 169 10.23 -11.00 33.92
CA LYS A 169 10.69 -11.83 35.02
C LYS A 169 9.52 -12.61 35.57
#